data_8581f6395a9adb2e68cbc1dbc01bda0a
#
_entry.id   8581f6395a9adb2e68cbc1dbc01bda0a
#
_cell.length_a   1.000
_cell.length_b   1.000
_cell.length_c   1.000
_cell.angle_alpha   90.00
_cell.angle_beta   90.00
_cell.angle_gamma   90.00
#
_symmetry.space_group_name_H-M   'P 1'
#
loop_
_entity.id
_entity.type
_entity.pdbx_description
1 polymer ?
#
loop_
_entity_poly.entity_id
_entity_poly.type
_entity_poly.pdbx_seq_one_letter_code
_entity_poly.pdbx_strand_id
1 'polypeptide(L)'
;MSTPSAPSARLDVELRPGRPPLLPADAVRGMAWDEFRAALRHLVVEHGAVLVRGFGLANPGDVEGVFRGLADGLMAEREAFAARTVYADGIYSSSTWPAAQQMCMHHELSYAHEFPGLMLFACLVAPSSGGTTGVADSPGVLEALPPGLVDRFEREGWQLVRSYNAEIGASVADSFGTDDRGSVEAYCRANAIEFAWQPDGGLWTRQHRRAVVRHPVTGRRCWFNQIAFLNEWTMEPEVREYLIDVYGADGLPFTTRFGNGDPIDRDVVDLLTGTYEQHTLREPWQAGDLLLVDNIRTAHGRDPYDGPREILVGLGDPMRAGDLR
;
A
#
# COMPACT_ATOMS: atom_id res chain seq x y z
N MET A 1 -4.53 -33.82 26.42
CA MET A 1 -5.93 -33.33 26.47
C MET A 1 -5.86 -31.82 26.19
N SER A 2 -6.09 -31.43 24.94
CA SER A 2 -6.12 -30.01 24.59
C SER A 2 -7.42 -29.40 25.08
N THR A 3 -7.33 -28.41 25.96
CA THR A 3 -8.48 -27.58 26.36
C THR A 3 -9.09 -26.92 25.12
N PRO A 4 -10.40 -26.98 24.94
CA PRO A 4 -11.05 -26.23 23.86
C PRO A 4 -10.83 -24.74 24.10
N SER A 5 -10.28 -24.05 23.09
CA SER A 5 -10.18 -22.59 23.05
C SER A 5 -11.57 -22.02 23.28
N ALA A 6 -11.69 -21.11 24.23
CA ALA A 6 -12.94 -20.36 24.44
C ALA A 6 -13.33 -19.69 23.12
N PRO A 7 -14.64 -19.61 22.77
CA PRO A 7 -15.07 -18.86 21.60
C PRO A 7 -14.59 -17.42 21.73
N SER A 8 -13.80 -16.95 20.75
CA SER A 8 -13.40 -15.54 20.70
C SER A 8 -14.65 -14.69 20.71
N ALA A 9 -14.70 -13.66 21.55
CA ALA A 9 -15.79 -12.70 21.57
C ALA A 9 -15.98 -12.17 20.15
N ARG A 10 -17.17 -12.35 19.60
CA ARG A 10 -17.50 -11.81 18.28
C ARG A 10 -17.80 -10.33 18.46
N LEU A 11 -16.94 -9.49 17.89
CA LEU A 11 -17.18 -8.05 17.82
C LEU A 11 -18.07 -7.75 16.63
N ASP A 12 -19.09 -6.96 16.84
CA ASP A 12 -19.96 -6.48 15.78
C ASP A 12 -19.46 -5.14 15.27
N VAL A 13 -19.27 -5.03 13.96
CA VAL A 13 -18.91 -3.78 13.27
C VAL A 13 -20.15 -3.14 12.66
N GLU A 14 -20.16 -1.81 12.62
CA GLU A 14 -21.17 -1.06 11.88
C GLU A 14 -20.86 -1.11 10.39
N LEU A 15 -21.74 -1.69 9.60
CA LEU A 15 -21.67 -1.72 8.14
C LEU A 15 -22.58 -0.64 7.56
N ARG A 16 -21.98 0.32 6.83
CA ARG A 16 -22.70 1.43 6.19
C ARG A 16 -22.34 1.51 4.72
N PRO A 17 -23.30 1.75 3.81
CA PRO A 17 -23.01 1.88 2.38
C PRO A 17 -21.93 2.92 2.09
N GLY A 18 -20.96 2.58 1.24
CA GLY A 18 -19.86 3.46 0.85
C GLY A 18 -18.81 3.75 1.93
N ARG A 19 -18.87 3.06 3.08
CA ARG A 19 -17.99 3.25 4.23
C ARG A 19 -17.27 1.96 4.61
N PRO A 20 -16.01 2.02 5.09
CA PRO A 20 -15.37 0.85 5.67
C PRO A 20 -16.13 0.40 6.94
N PRO A 21 -16.05 -0.90 7.31
CA PRO A 21 -16.53 -1.39 8.58
C PRO A 21 -15.97 -0.57 9.74
N LEU A 22 -16.86 -0.11 10.63
CA LEU A 22 -16.51 0.74 11.75
C LEU A 22 -16.74 0.01 13.06
N LEU A 23 -15.72 -0.01 13.92
CA LEU A 23 -15.77 -0.52 15.28
C LEU A 23 -15.66 0.66 16.25
N PRO A 24 -16.73 1.03 17.01
CA PRO A 24 -16.61 2.02 18.06
C PRO A 24 -15.69 1.51 19.19
N ALA A 25 -14.71 2.29 19.62
CA ALA A 25 -13.78 1.88 20.69
C ALA A 25 -14.51 1.56 22.02
N ASP A 26 -15.66 2.16 22.26
CA ASP A 26 -16.49 1.86 23.43
C ASP A 26 -16.98 0.39 23.44
N ALA A 27 -17.16 -0.23 22.28
CA ALA A 27 -17.56 -1.63 22.15
C ALA A 27 -16.51 -2.62 22.68
N VAL A 28 -15.25 -2.19 22.79
CA VAL A 28 -14.12 -3.01 23.26
C VAL A 28 -13.60 -2.56 24.64
N ARG A 29 -14.28 -1.60 25.26
CA ARG A 29 -13.87 -1.06 26.57
C ARG A 29 -13.87 -2.15 27.63
N GLY A 30 -12.71 -2.35 28.28
CA GLY A 30 -12.53 -3.37 29.31
C GLY A 30 -12.23 -4.77 28.79
N MET A 31 -12.13 -4.97 27.47
CA MET A 31 -11.64 -6.21 26.88
C MET A 31 -10.14 -6.41 27.17
N ALA A 32 -9.72 -7.64 27.40
CA ALA A 32 -8.29 -7.95 27.52
C ALA A 32 -7.60 -7.71 26.17
N TRP A 33 -6.35 -7.22 26.21
CA TRP A 33 -5.62 -6.83 25.00
C TRP A 33 -5.52 -7.97 23.98
N ASP A 34 -5.18 -9.18 24.41
CA ASP A 34 -5.03 -10.34 23.53
C ASP A 34 -6.35 -10.74 22.87
N GLU A 35 -7.47 -10.61 23.61
CA GLU A 35 -8.81 -10.85 23.09
C GLU A 35 -9.20 -9.80 22.05
N PHE A 36 -8.96 -8.53 22.34
CA PHE A 36 -9.17 -7.42 21.40
C PHE A 36 -8.36 -7.61 20.13
N ARG A 37 -7.04 -7.88 20.27
CA ARG A 37 -6.14 -8.13 19.15
C ARG A 37 -6.65 -9.27 18.26
N ALA A 38 -6.99 -10.41 18.86
CA ALA A 38 -7.46 -11.58 18.13
C ALA A 38 -8.78 -11.29 17.38
N ALA A 39 -9.74 -10.63 18.04
CA ALA A 39 -11.02 -10.27 17.44
C ALA A 39 -10.85 -9.24 16.31
N LEU A 40 -10.04 -8.20 16.50
CA LEU A 40 -9.79 -7.17 15.48
C LEU A 40 -9.08 -7.75 14.25
N ARG A 41 -8.09 -8.62 14.43
CA ARG A 41 -7.41 -9.31 13.32
C ARG A 41 -8.36 -10.23 12.55
N HIS A 42 -9.29 -10.90 13.24
CA HIS A 42 -10.33 -11.69 12.59
C HIS A 42 -11.24 -10.81 11.71
N LEU A 43 -11.68 -9.66 12.21
CA LEU A 43 -12.50 -8.71 11.46
C LEU A 43 -11.76 -8.16 10.22
N VAL A 44 -10.45 -7.90 10.33
CA VAL A 44 -9.64 -7.43 9.19
C VAL A 44 -9.58 -8.50 8.09
N VAL A 45 -9.39 -9.77 8.43
CA VAL A 45 -9.44 -10.87 7.44
C VAL A 45 -10.84 -11.03 6.85
N GLU A 46 -11.89 -10.88 7.67
CA GLU A 46 -13.30 -11.02 7.23
C GLU A 46 -13.72 -9.88 6.30
N HIS A 47 -13.31 -8.64 6.58
CA HIS A 47 -13.79 -7.44 5.89
C HIS A 47 -12.76 -6.76 4.99
N GLY A 48 -11.47 -7.09 5.12
CA GLY A 48 -10.36 -6.46 4.40
C GLY A 48 -9.83 -5.19 5.05
N ALA A 49 -10.69 -4.41 5.70
CA ALA A 49 -10.31 -3.23 6.48
C ALA A 49 -11.29 -3.01 7.63
N VAL A 50 -10.81 -2.41 8.73
CA VAL A 50 -11.64 -2.03 9.88
C VAL A 50 -11.13 -0.71 10.45
N LEU A 51 -12.04 0.27 10.56
CA LEU A 51 -11.78 1.54 11.24
C LEU A 51 -12.25 1.45 12.70
N VAL A 52 -11.33 1.61 13.64
CA VAL A 52 -11.64 1.73 15.06
C VAL A 52 -11.77 3.21 15.41
N ARG A 53 -13.00 3.66 15.64
CA ARG A 53 -13.35 5.05 15.91
C ARG A 53 -13.19 5.39 17.38
N GLY A 54 -12.46 6.49 17.65
CA GLY A 54 -12.31 6.98 19.03
C GLY A 54 -11.38 6.12 19.87
N PHE A 55 -10.39 5.48 19.27
CA PHE A 55 -9.43 4.63 19.99
C PHE A 55 -8.55 5.45 20.96
N GLY A 56 -8.37 6.75 20.68
CA GLY A 56 -7.77 7.68 21.62
C GLY A 56 -6.25 7.83 21.49
N LEU A 57 -5.68 7.52 20.32
CA LEU A 57 -4.27 7.73 20.02
C LEU A 57 -3.97 9.24 19.98
N ALA A 58 -3.07 9.73 20.83
CA ALA A 58 -2.81 11.15 21.00
C ALA A 58 -1.38 11.58 20.59
N ASN A 59 -0.44 10.65 20.54
CA ASN A 59 0.96 10.93 20.23
C ASN A 59 1.66 9.71 19.60
N PRO A 60 2.85 9.89 19.01
CA PRO A 60 3.59 8.80 18.38
C PRO A 60 3.93 7.62 19.31
N GLY A 61 4.12 7.86 20.59
CA GLY A 61 4.41 6.79 21.56
C GLY A 61 3.20 5.86 21.79
N ASP A 62 1.98 6.45 21.87
CA ASP A 62 0.74 5.66 21.93
C ASP A 62 0.59 4.79 20.68
N VAL A 63 0.87 5.39 19.50
CA VAL A 63 0.79 4.69 18.21
C VAL A 63 1.79 3.54 18.14
N GLU A 64 3.04 3.75 18.56
CA GLU A 64 4.06 2.71 18.58
C GLU A 64 3.63 1.53 19.44
N GLY A 65 3.15 1.79 20.66
CA GLY A 65 2.67 0.75 21.56
C GLY A 65 1.55 -0.09 20.95
N VAL A 66 0.58 0.57 20.31
CA VAL A 66 -0.57 -0.08 19.67
C VAL A 66 -0.16 -0.85 18.42
N PHE A 67 0.66 -0.28 17.53
CA PHE A 67 1.09 -0.95 16.31
C PHE A 67 1.91 -2.21 16.61
N ARG A 68 2.87 -2.12 17.54
CA ARG A 68 3.64 -3.30 18.01
C ARG A 68 2.78 -4.34 18.70
N GLY A 69 1.73 -3.92 19.37
CA GLY A 69 0.80 -4.84 20.02
C GLY A 69 -0.13 -5.55 19.02
N LEU A 70 -0.50 -4.93 17.92
CA LEU A 70 -1.43 -5.47 16.93
C LEU A 70 -0.74 -6.33 15.87
N ALA A 71 0.45 -5.94 15.40
CA ALA A 71 1.22 -6.71 14.41
C ALA A 71 2.01 -7.85 15.07
N ASP A 72 2.31 -8.90 14.30
CA ASP A 72 3.25 -9.95 14.71
C ASP A 72 4.71 -9.47 14.60
N GLY A 73 4.96 -8.43 13.82
CA GLY A 73 6.21 -7.72 13.64
C GLY A 73 6.02 -6.52 12.76
N LEU A 74 6.93 -5.54 12.87
CA LEU A 74 6.98 -4.39 11.98
C LEU A 74 8.22 -4.51 11.08
N MET A 75 8.11 -4.07 9.82
CA MET A 75 9.21 -4.11 8.86
C MET A 75 9.68 -2.71 8.48
N ALA A 76 10.95 -2.60 8.16
CA ALA A 76 11.50 -1.39 7.58
C ALA A 76 11.11 -1.28 6.10
N GLU A 77 10.74 -0.07 5.67
CA GLU A 77 10.48 0.21 4.26
C GLU A 77 11.78 0.11 3.45
N ARG A 78 11.68 -0.54 2.30
CA ARG A 78 12.72 -0.60 1.26
C ARG A 78 12.09 -0.26 -0.07
N GLU A 79 12.90 0.15 -1.03
CA GLU A 79 12.46 0.53 -2.37
C GLU A 79 11.42 1.68 -2.37
N ALA A 80 11.50 2.59 -1.39
CA ALA A 80 10.57 3.68 -1.21
C ALA A 80 10.42 4.53 -2.49
N PHE A 81 9.21 5.00 -2.75
CA PHE A 81 8.88 5.93 -3.85
C PHE A 81 8.88 7.39 -3.42
N ALA A 82 8.55 7.63 -2.16
CA ALA A 82 8.50 8.98 -1.59
C ALA A 82 9.09 8.97 -0.19
N ALA A 83 9.72 10.08 0.17
CA ALA A 83 10.26 10.24 1.51
C ALA A 83 9.17 10.17 2.57
N ARG A 84 9.48 9.57 3.71
CA ARG A 84 8.66 9.53 4.91
C ARG A 84 9.50 9.93 6.12
N THR A 85 8.90 10.58 7.10
CA THR A 85 9.54 10.77 8.40
C THR A 85 9.47 9.46 9.17
N VAL A 86 10.61 9.00 9.68
CA VAL A 86 10.69 7.82 10.55
C VAL A 86 10.41 8.24 11.98
N TYR A 87 9.40 7.67 12.62
CA TYR A 87 9.09 7.87 14.03
C TYR A 87 9.69 6.77 14.91
N ALA A 88 9.66 5.55 14.43
CA ALA A 88 10.29 4.37 15.01
C ALA A 88 10.49 3.30 13.93
N ASP A 89 11.19 2.22 14.24
CA ASP A 89 11.39 1.10 13.31
C ASP A 89 10.04 0.52 12.85
N GLY A 90 9.78 0.60 11.55
CA GLY A 90 8.54 0.17 10.92
C GLY A 90 7.35 1.11 11.10
N ILE A 91 7.56 2.33 11.64
CA ILE A 91 6.53 3.35 11.85
C ILE A 91 6.95 4.67 11.21
N TYR A 92 6.14 5.16 10.30
CA TYR A 92 6.44 6.28 9.43
C TYR A 92 5.32 7.32 9.44
N SER A 93 5.62 8.53 8.98
CA SER A 93 4.57 9.43 8.49
C SER A 93 3.90 8.84 7.27
N SER A 94 2.71 9.31 6.90
CA SER A 94 2.22 9.13 5.53
C SER A 94 3.23 9.74 4.54
N SER A 95 3.28 9.18 3.30
CA SER A 95 4.21 9.65 2.25
C SER A 95 4.05 11.15 2.00
N THR A 96 5.17 11.84 1.76
CA THR A 96 5.21 13.23 1.29
C THR A 96 4.71 13.29 -0.16
N TRP A 97 3.40 13.29 -0.31
CA TRP A 97 2.70 13.44 -1.58
C TRP A 97 1.91 14.75 -1.54
N PRO A 98 1.86 15.56 -2.63
CA PRO A 98 1.19 16.85 -2.61
C PRO A 98 -0.23 16.77 -2.07
N ALA A 99 -0.59 17.66 -1.14
CA ALA A 99 -1.89 17.63 -0.46
C ALA A 99 -3.07 17.72 -1.44
N ALA A 100 -2.92 18.56 -2.48
CA ALA A 100 -3.95 18.79 -3.49
C ALA A 100 -4.08 17.64 -4.53
N GLN A 101 -3.16 16.66 -4.53
CA GLN A 101 -3.18 15.55 -5.47
C GLN A 101 -3.71 14.28 -4.80
N GLN A 102 -4.55 13.54 -5.53
CA GLN A 102 -4.97 12.21 -5.11
C GLN A 102 -3.79 11.24 -5.16
N MET A 103 -3.65 10.41 -4.14
CA MET A 103 -2.80 9.24 -4.21
C MET A 103 -3.67 8.06 -4.63
N CYS A 104 -3.41 7.53 -5.82
CA CYS A 104 -4.19 6.44 -6.40
C CYS A 104 -4.19 5.19 -5.51
N MET A 105 -5.20 4.36 -5.70
CA MET A 105 -5.33 3.08 -4.98
C MET A 105 -4.17 2.13 -5.31
N HIS A 106 -3.59 1.55 -4.28
CA HIS A 106 -2.43 0.66 -4.39
C HIS A 106 -2.37 -0.32 -3.21
N HIS A 107 -1.59 -1.37 -3.39
CA HIS A 107 -1.20 -2.29 -2.32
C HIS A 107 0.24 -1.98 -1.93
N GLU A 108 0.49 -1.68 -0.67
CA GLU A 108 1.81 -1.25 -0.18
C GLU A 108 2.89 -2.27 -0.55
N LEU A 109 3.97 -1.81 -1.20
CA LEU A 109 5.14 -2.60 -1.59
C LEU A 109 4.83 -3.87 -2.42
N SER A 110 3.70 -3.92 -3.14
CA SER A 110 3.35 -5.10 -3.95
C SER A 110 4.31 -5.37 -5.12
N TYR A 111 5.23 -4.45 -5.40
CA TYR A 111 6.36 -4.62 -6.32
C TYR A 111 7.58 -5.23 -5.64
N ALA A 112 7.70 -5.17 -4.33
CA ALA A 112 8.84 -5.71 -3.59
C ALA A 112 8.73 -7.23 -3.36
N HIS A 113 9.85 -7.88 -3.05
CA HIS A 113 9.85 -9.28 -2.64
C HIS A 113 9.35 -9.48 -1.22
N GLU A 114 9.52 -8.48 -0.37
CA GLU A 114 9.03 -8.42 1.00
C GLU A 114 8.11 -7.21 1.15
N PHE A 115 6.93 -7.42 1.68
CA PHE A 115 5.89 -6.41 1.81
C PHE A 115 5.07 -6.65 3.09
N PRO A 116 4.37 -5.62 3.62
CA PRO A 116 3.52 -5.79 4.79
C PRO A 116 2.24 -6.57 4.43
N GLY A 117 1.89 -7.56 5.22
CA GLY A 117 0.58 -8.22 5.16
C GLY A 117 -0.52 -7.37 5.79
N LEU A 118 -0.16 -6.54 6.77
CA LEU A 118 -1.06 -5.67 7.51
C LEU A 118 -0.57 -4.22 7.44
N MET A 119 -1.44 -3.31 6.98
CA MET A 119 -1.22 -1.88 7.09
C MET A 119 -1.95 -1.32 8.30
N LEU A 120 -1.27 -0.47 9.05
CA LEU A 120 -1.78 0.20 10.23
C LEU A 120 -1.72 1.71 10.00
N PHE A 121 -2.83 2.41 10.23
CA PHE A 121 -2.90 3.87 10.09
C PHE A 121 -3.49 4.46 11.37
N ALA A 122 -2.82 5.45 11.94
CA ALA A 122 -3.27 6.18 13.13
C ALA A 122 -3.41 7.66 12.84
N CYS A 123 -4.57 8.24 13.13
CA CYS A 123 -4.81 9.66 12.94
C CYS A 123 -4.49 10.44 14.18
N LEU A 124 -3.41 11.21 14.18
CA LEU A 124 -3.09 12.18 15.24
C LEU A 124 -3.73 13.55 14.98
N VAL A 125 -3.69 14.01 13.71
CA VAL A 125 -4.32 15.26 13.30
C VAL A 125 -5.18 14.99 12.07
N ALA A 126 -6.48 15.16 12.21
CA ALA A 126 -7.41 15.06 11.11
C ALA A 126 -7.37 16.32 10.23
N PRO A 127 -7.41 16.22 8.90
CA PRO A 127 -7.45 17.37 8.01
C PRO A 127 -8.76 18.16 8.17
N SER A 128 -8.74 19.45 7.75
CA SER A 128 -9.93 20.31 7.80
C SER A 128 -11.01 19.84 6.81
N SER A 129 -10.58 19.30 5.65
CA SER A 129 -11.45 18.68 4.66
C SER A 129 -10.70 17.62 3.85
N GLY A 130 -11.39 16.63 3.32
CA GLY A 130 -10.80 15.57 2.50
C GLY A 130 -9.84 14.66 3.28
N GLY A 131 -8.78 14.20 2.63
CA GLY A 131 -7.67 13.45 3.22
C GLY A 131 -8.03 12.08 3.78
N THR A 132 -9.16 11.52 3.38
CA THR A 132 -9.55 10.17 3.77
C THR A 132 -8.53 9.16 3.24
N THR A 133 -8.31 8.11 4.01
CA THR A 133 -7.67 6.91 3.47
C THR A 133 -8.77 6.02 2.92
N GLY A 134 -8.96 6.10 1.59
CA GLY A 134 -9.90 5.23 0.89
C GLY A 134 -9.40 3.79 0.90
N VAL A 135 -10.32 2.82 0.94
CA VAL A 135 -10.02 1.38 0.91
C VAL A 135 -10.91 0.68 -0.12
N ALA A 136 -10.36 -0.26 -0.90
CA ALA A 136 -11.11 -0.99 -1.94
C ALA A 136 -10.83 -2.49 -1.88
N ASP A 137 -11.89 -3.31 -1.84
CA ASP A 137 -11.79 -4.78 -1.81
C ASP A 137 -11.26 -5.30 -3.16
N SER A 138 -10.05 -5.78 -3.16
CA SER A 138 -9.31 -6.18 -4.36
C SER A 138 -9.91 -7.41 -5.09
N PRO A 139 -10.54 -8.39 -4.42
CA PRO A 139 -11.36 -9.38 -5.10
C PRO A 139 -12.52 -8.77 -5.91
N GLY A 140 -13.23 -7.80 -5.35
CA GLY A 140 -14.32 -7.12 -6.06
C GLY A 140 -13.81 -6.31 -7.27
N VAL A 141 -12.69 -5.61 -7.11
CA VAL A 141 -12.00 -4.95 -8.24
C VAL A 141 -11.64 -5.96 -9.32
N LEU A 142 -11.03 -7.09 -8.96
CA LEU A 142 -10.66 -8.16 -9.92
C LEU A 142 -11.87 -8.70 -10.69
N GLU A 143 -12.98 -8.92 -10.00
CA GLU A 143 -14.22 -9.44 -10.59
C GLU A 143 -14.88 -8.44 -11.55
N ALA A 144 -14.69 -7.13 -11.33
CA ALA A 144 -15.24 -6.05 -12.15
C ALA A 144 -14.40 -5.74 -13.40
N LEU A 145 -13.14 -6.17 -13.45
CA LEU A 145 -12.28 -5.96 -14.60
C LEU A 145 -12.66 -6.86 -15.78
N PRO A 146 -12.44 -6.41 -17.05
CA PRO A 146 -12.67 -7.23 -18.24
C PRO A 146 -11.87 -8.54 -18.19
N PRO A 147 -12.51 -9.71 -18.40
CA PRO A 147 -11.84 -11.01 -18.28
C PRO A 147 -10.57 -11.14 -19.13
N GLY A 148 -10.59 -10.65 -20.36
CA GLY A 148 -9.41 -10.71 -21.24
C GLY A 148 -8.21 -9.92 -20.73
N LEU A 149 -8.44 -8.81 -20.02
CA LEU A 149 -7.39 -8.03 -19.38
C LEU A 149 -6.83 -8.78 -18.17
N VAL A 150 -7.71 -9.34 -17.33
CA VAL A 150 -7.31 -10.15 -16.17
C VAL A 150 -6.49 -11.37 -16.63
N ASP A 151 -6.97 -12.11 -17.62
CA ASP A 151 -6.28 -13.27 -18.18
C ASP A 151 -4.88 -12.91 -18.70
N ARG A 152 -4.73 -11.71 -19.30
CA ARG A 152 -3.43 -11.23 -19.75
C ARG A 152 -2.49 -11.00 -18.57
N PHE A 153 -2.93 -10.28 -17.55
CA PHE A 153 -2.12 -10.01 -16.35
C PHE A 153 -1.82 -11.27 -15.53
N GLU A 154 -2.73 -12.24 -15.46
CA GLU A 154 -2.44 -13.52 -14.80
C GLU A 154 -1.38 -14.33 -15.53
N ARG A 155 -1.44 -14.34 -16.86
CA ARG A 155 -0.51 -15.09 -17.70
C ARG A 155 0.87 -14.45 -17.76
N GLU A 156 0.92 -13.13 -17.89
CA GLU A 156 2.14 -12.38 -18.16
C GLU A 156 2.73 -11.71 -16.89
N GLY A 157 1.90 -11.41 -15.90
CA GLY A 157 2.29 -10.54 -14.78
C GLY A 157 2.38 -9.07 -15.21
N TRP A 158 3.14 -8.30 -14.43
CA TRP A 158 3.43 -6.89 -14.73
C TRP A 158 4.87 -6.55 -14.39
N GLN A 159 5.36 -5.50 -15.00
CA GLN A 159 6.69 -4.97 -14.74
C GLN A 159 6.60 -3.57 -14.16
N LEU A 160 7.44 -3.30 -13.16
CA LEU A 160 7.78 -1.95 -12.73
C LEU A 160 9.16 -1.62 -13.30
N VAL A 161 9.27 -0.49 -13.99
CA VAL A 161 10.51 0.07 -14.50
C VAL A 161 10.78 1.38 -13.76
N ARG A 162 11.99 1.56 -13.24
CA ARG A 162 12.41 2.79 -12.55
C ARG A 162 13.75 3.28 -13.07
N SER A 163 13.85 4.60 -13.16
CA SER A 163 15.13 5.28 -13.39
C SER A 163 15.44 6.18 -12.20
N TYR A 164 16.61 5.97 -11.61
CA TYR A 164 17.11 6.75 -10.49
C TYR A 164 18.21 7.66 -11.04
N ASN A 165 17.99 8.95 -10.98
CA ASN A 165 18.97 9.96 -11.33
C ASN A 165 19.07 11.01 -10.22
N ALA A 166 19.98 11.98 -10.36
CA ALA A 166 20.17 13.00 -9.34
C ALA A 166 19.13 14.13 -9.37
N GLU A 167 18.25 14.16 -10.37
CA GLU A 167 17.42 15.32 -10.68
C GLU A 167 15.94 15.09 -10.44
N ILE A 168 15.43 13.87 -10.63
CA ILE A 168 14.00 13.56 -10.52
C ILE A 168 13.75 12.24 -9.78
N GLY A 169 12.63 12.19 -9.03
CA GLY A 169 12.22 11.02 -8.29
C GLY A 169 13.04 10.77 -7.01
N ALA A 170 12.91 9.58 -6.45
CA ALA A 170 13.69 9.17 -5.30
C ALA A 170 15.12 8.81 -5.73
N SER A 171 16.12 9.22 -4.96
CA SER A 171 17.50 8.82 -5.18
C SER A 171 17.72 7.32 -4.89
N VAL A 172 18.86 6.78 -5.34
CA VAL A 172 19.30 5.43 -4.99
C VAL A 172 19.40 5.28 -3.47
N ALA A 173 19.99 6.26 -2.79
CA ALA A 173 20.14 6.25 -1.33
C ALA A 173 18.79 6.25 -0.60
N ASP A 174 17.83 7.06 -1.04
CA ASP A 174 16.48 7.10 -0.45
C ASP A 174 15.74 5.77 -0.63
N SER A 175 15.87 5.15 -1.81
CA SER A 175 15.14 3.92 -2.13
C SER A 175 15.76 2.67 -1.50
N PHE A 176 17.09 2.56 -1.51
CA PHE A 176 17.78 1.35 -1.03
C PHE A 176 18.38 1.51 0.38
N GLY A 177 18.34 2.72 0.95
CA GLY A 177 18.94 3.03 2.24
C GLY A 177 20.48 3.07 2.20
N THR A 178 21.07 3.10 1.01
CA THR A 178 22.51 3.19 0.77
C THR A 178 22.80 3.61 -0.67
N ASP A 179 23.93 4.27 -0.89
CA ASP A 179 24.49 4.60 -2.22
C ASP A 179 25.68 3.69 -2.61
N ASP A 180 26.06 2.75 -1.72
CA ASP A 180 27.09 1.76 -2.05
C ASP A 180 26.62 0.82 -3.15
N ARG A 181 27.24 0.93 -4.33
CA ARG A 181 26.86 0.14 -5.52
C ARG A 181 26.86 -1.37 -5.26
N GLY A 182 27.84 -1.87 -4.52
CA GLY A 182 27.94 -3.30 -4.22
C GLY A 182 26.74 -3.80 -3.41
N SER A 183 26.32 -3.03 -2.41
CA SER A 183 25.15 -3.31 -1.59
C SER A 183 23.84 -3.23 -2.37
N VAL A 184 23.69 -2.20 -3.23
CA VAL A 184 22.52 -2.05 -4.12
C VAL A 184 22.41 -3.22 -5.09
N GLU A 185 23.52 -3.61 -5.74
CA GLU A 185 23.54 -4.75 -6.66
C GLU A 185 23.23 -6.07 -5.96
N ALA A 186 23.77 -6.28 -4.74
CA ALA A 186 23.46 -7.47 -3.94
C ALA A 186 21.98 -7.53 -3.59
N TYR A 187 21.39 -6.39 -3.20
CA TYR A 187 19.94 -6.28 -2.95
C TYR A 187 19.14 -6.60 -4.21
N CYS A 188 19.46 -6.00 -5.34
CA CYS A 188 18.76 -6.23 -6.61
C CYS A 188 18.77 -7.72 -7.00
N ARG A 189 19.96 -8.37 -6.93
CA ARG A 189 20.05 -9.82 -7.21
C ARG A 189 19.22 -10.67 -6.25
N ALA A 190 19.25 -10.36 -4.96
CA ALA A 190 18.48 -11.10 -3.95
C ALA A 190 16.96 -10.96 -4.11
N ASN A 191 16.49 -9.84 -4.73
CA ASN A 191 15.09 -9.51 -4.87
C ASN A 191 14.56 -9.65 -6.31
N ALA A 192 15.30 -10.36 -7.19
CA ALA A 192 14.95 -10.56 -8.59
C ALA A 192 14.63 -9.23 -9.32
N ILE A 193 15.50 -8.25 -9.13
CA ILE A 193 15.48 -6.95 -9.78
C ILE A 193 16.56 -6.94 -10.84
N GLU A 194 16.20 -6.76 -12.09
CA GLU A 194 17.17 -6.46 -13.16
C GLU A 194 17.64 -5.02 -12.99
N PHE A 195 18.92 -4.77 -13.21
CA PHE A 195 19.49 -3.44 -13.04
C PHE A 195 20.62 -3.15 -14.02
N ALA A 196 20.79 -1.87 -14.34
CA ALA A 196 21.90 -1.36 -15.13
C ALA A 196 22.32 0.02 -14.63
N TRP A 197 23.62 0.18 -14.32
CA TRP A 197 24.18 1.50 -14.03
C TRP A 197 24.35 2.29 -15.33
N GLN A 198 23.89 3.53 -15.31
CA GLN A 198 24.01 4.44 -16.43
C GLN A 198 25.38 5.16 -16.44
N PRO A 199 25.86 5.66 -17.59
CA PRO A 199 27.14 6.37 -17.68
C PRO A 199 27.24 7.62 -16.79
N ASP A 200 26.13 8.28 -16.52
CA ASP A 200 26.01 9.45 -15.65
C ASP A 200 25.98 9.11 -14.15
N GLY A 201 26.02 7.82 -13.81
CA GLY A 201 25.96 7.30 -12.44
C GLY A 201 24.54 6.97 -11.97
N GLY A 202 23.53 7.23 -12.79
CA GLY A 202 22.16 6.80 -12.53
C GLY A 202 22.00 5.28 -12.52
N LEU A 203 20.87 4.81 -12.00
CA LEU A 203 20.52 3.40 -11.96
C LEU A 203 19.17 3.19 -12.66
N TRP A 204 19.15 2.24 -13.57
CA TRP A 204 17.90 1.73 -14.14
C TRP A 204 17.59 0.37 -13.51
N THR A 205 16.27 0.13 -13.18
CA THR A 205 15.81 -1.15 -12.65
C THR A 205 14.55 -1.62 -13.33
N ARG A 206 14.35 -2.95 -13.37
CA ARG A 206 13.11 -3.60 -13.81
C ARG A 206 12.78 -4.75 -12.89
N GLN A 207 11.52 -4.79 -12.44
CA GLN A 207 11.00 -5.84 -11.60
C GLN A 207 9.80 -6.49 -12.28
N HIS A 208 9.76 -7.82 -12.31
CA HIS A 208 8.60 -8.57 -12.80
C HIS A 208 7.85 -9.22 -11.63
N ARG A 209 6.53 -8.99 -11.55
CA ARG A 209 5.68 -9.47 -10.45
C ARG A 209 4.35 -10.01 -10.96
N ARG A 210 3.68 -10.82 -10.14
CA ARG A 210 2.30 -11.24 -10.39
C ARG A 210 1.36 -10.06 -10.15
N ALA A 211 0.34 -9.91 -10.98
CA ALA A 211 -0.72 -8.90 -10.79
C ALA A 211 -1.88 -9.44 -9.94
N VAL A 212 -2.10 -10.76 -10.00
CA VAL A 212 -3.14 -11.46 -9.26
C VAL A 212 -2.49 -12.50 -8.36
N VAL A 213 -2.89 -12.53 -7.11
CA VAL A 213 -2.40 -13.48 -6.10
C VAL A 213 -3.58 -14.12 -5.35
N ARG A 214 -3.31 -15.23 -4.67
CA ARG A 214 -4.29 -15.83 -3.75
C ARG A 214 -3.99 -15.38 -2.32
N HIS A 215 -5.03 -14.87 -1.66
CA HIS A 215 -4.95 -14.51 -0.25
C HIS A 215 -4.62 -15.75 0.60
N PRO A 216 -3.59 -15.71 1.48
CA PRO A 216 -3.07 -16.90 2.16
C PRO A 216 -4.07 -17.56 3.12
N VAL A 217 -4.97 -16.76 3.73
CA VAL A 217 -5.96 -17.25 4.70
C VAL A 217 -7.28 -17.63 4.01
N THR A 218 -7.82 -16.75 3.14
CA THR A 218 -9.15 -16.95 2.55
C THR A 218 -9.13 -17.72 1.24
N GLY A 219 -7.97 -17.85 0.58
CA GLY A 219 -7.82 -18.45 -0.75
C GLY A 219 -8.43 -17.64 -1.90
N ARG A 220 -9.05 -16.48 -1.62
CA ARG A 220 -9.65 -15.61 -2.64
C ARG A 220 -8.57 -15.04 -3.55
N ARG A 221 -8.89 -14.89 -4.84
CA ARG A 221 -8.04 -14.18 -5.79
C ARG A 221 -8.13 -12.66 -5.53
N CYS A 222 -6.99 -12.00 -5.50
CA CYS A 222 -6.86 -10.58 -5.22
C CYS A 222 -6.09 -9.88 -6.34
N TRP A 223 -6.55 -8.72 -6.77
CA TRP A 223 -5.83 -7.80 -7.66
C TRP A 223 -4.78 -7.05 -6.85
N PHE A 224 -3.58 -7.65 -6.70
CA PHE A 224 -2.52 -7.22 -5.79
C PHE A 224 -1.34 -6.61 -6.55
N ASN A 225 -1.36 -5.31 -6.77
CA ASN A 225 -0.34 -4.61 -7.55
C ASN A 225 -0.39 -3.09 -7.35
N GLN A 226 0.52 -2.38 -8.02
CA GLN A 226 0.55 -0.92 -8.13
C GLN A 226 0.57 -0.46 -9.60
N ILE A 227 -0.04 -1.23 -10.49
CA ILE A 227 0.01 -1.00 -11.94
C ILE A 227 -0.50 0.40 -12.29
N ALA A 228 -1.67 0.79 -11.79
CA ALA A 228 -2.22 2.11 -12.07
C ALA A 228 -1.44 3.22 -11.35
N PHE A 229 -1.12 3.05 -10.05
CA PHE A 229 -0.47 4.09 -9.25
C PHE A 229 0.91 4.48 -9.79
N LEU A 230 1.71 3.51 -10.19
CA LEU A 230 3.09 3.73 -10.67
C LEU A 230 3.20 3.77 -12.19
N ASN A 231 2.10 4.06 -12.89
CA ASN A 231 2.12 4.24 -14.33
C ASN A 231 2.32 5.71 -14.70
N GLU A 232 3.03 5.96 -15.78
CA GLU A 232 3.31 7.30 -16.31
C GLU A 232 2.05 8.11 -16.66
N TRP A 233 0.92 7.44 -16.94
CA TRP A 233 -0.35 8.09 -17.24
C TRP A 233 -1.05 8.71 -16.03
N THR A 234 -0.54 8.45 -14.80
CA THR A 234 -1.02 9.12 -13.58
C THR A 234 -0.29 10.42 -13.29
N MET A 235 0.78 10.72 -14.03
CA MET A 235 1.45 12.02 -13.96
C MET A 235 0.60 13.09 -14.62
N GLU A 236 0.74 14.35 -14.16
CA GLU A 236 0.18 15.49 -14.87
C GLU A 236 0.72 15.50 -16.31
N PRO A 237 -0.15 15.69 -17.34
CA PRO A 237 0.25 15.56 -18.75
C PRO A 237 1.48 16.40 -19.11
N GLU A 238 1.52 17.64 -18.66
CA GLU A 238 2.62 18.58 -18.92
C GLU A 238 3.93 18.13 -18.27
N VAL A 239 3.85 17.55 -17.07
CA VAL A 239 5.01 16.98 -16.37
C VAL A 239 5.51 15.75 -17.12
N ARG A 240 4.62 14.85 -17.52
CA ARG A 240 4.97 13.65 -18.28
C ARG A 240 5.64 14.01 -19.61
N GLU A 241 5.05 14.93 -20.39
CA GLU A 241 5.61 15.37 -21.67
C GLU A 241 7.01 15.98 -21.49
N TYR A 242 7.17 16.88 -20.51
CA TYR A 242 8.46 17.47 -20.18
C TYR A 242 9.51 16.41 -19.84
N LEU A 243 9.16 15.42 -19.00
CA LEU A 243 10.10 14.35 -18.61
C LEU A 243 10.49 13.48 -19.80
N ILE A 244 9.56 13.17 -20.70
CA ILE A 244 9.86 12.43 -21.94
C ILE A 244 10.77 13.22 -22.87
N ASP A 245 10.54 14.52 -23.01
CA ASP A 245 11.39 15.38 -23.87
C ASP A 245 12.82 15.49 -23.34
N VAL A 246 12.99 15.53 -22.01
CA VAL A 246 14.31 15.71 -21.39
C VAL A 246 15.07 14.38 -21.24
N TYR A 247 14.39 13.33 -20.80
CA TYR A 247 15.03 12.05 -20.39
C TYR A 247 14.70 10.88 -21.31
N GLY A 248 13.79 11.07 -22.26
CA GLY A 248 13.25 9.99 -23.08
C GLY A 248 12.21 9.13 -22.32
N ALA A 249 11.48 8.31 -23.04
CA ALA A 249 10.46 7.44 -22.45
C ALA A 249 11.03 6.40 -21.47
N ASP A 250 12.24 5.94 -21.69
CA ASP A 250 12.93 4.98 -20.81
C ASP A 250 13.63 5.67 -19.61
N GLY A 251 13.71 7.00 -19.60
CA GLY A 251 14.28 7.80 -18.52
C GLY A 251 13.27 8.31 -17.50
N LEU A 252 11.99 7.96 -17.62
CA LEU A 252 10.96 8.32 -16.64
C LEU A 252 11.30 7.75 -15.25
N PRO A 253 11.02 8.48 -14.16
CA PRO A 253 11.33 8.03 -12.81
C PRO A 253 10.66 6.71 -12.46
N PHE A 254 9.52 6.43 -13.04
CA PHE A 254 8.82 5.16 -12.98
C PHE A 254 7.81 5.00 -14.12
N THR A 255 7.57 3.77 -14.52
CA THR A 255 6.43 3.36 -15.34
C THR A 255 6.13 1.88 -15.13
N THR A 256 4.91 1.45 -15.49
CA THR A 256 4.51 0.04 -15.44
C THR A 256 4.23 -0.47 -16.85
N ARG A 257 4.50 -1.77 -17.05
CA ARG A 257 4.31 -2.47 -18.32
C ARG A 257 3.62 -3.80 -18.10
N PHE A 258 3.03 -4.39 -19.13
CA PHE A 258 2.67 -5.80 -19.09
C PHE A 258 3.92 -6.67 -18.87
N GLY A 259 3.73 -7.89 -18.35
CA GLY A 259 4.85 -8.75 -18.01
C GLY A 259 5.77 -9.14 -19.17
N ASN A 260 5.26 -9.10 -20.42
CA ASN A 260 6.06 -9.28 -21.62
C ASN A 260 6.83 -8.03 -22.07
N GLY A 261 6.65 -6.89 -21.37
CA GLY A 261 7.30 -5.62 -21.66
C GLY A 261 6.49 -4.67 -22.55
N ASP A 262 5.32 -5.06 -23.04
CA ASP A 262 4.44 -4.15 -23.79
C ASP A 262 4.00 -2.98 -22.92
N PRO A 263 3.85 -1.76 -23.47
CA PRO A 263 3.33 -0.62 -22.75
C PRO A 263 1.86 -0.88 -22.31
N ILE A 264 1.48 -0.28 -21.20
CA ILE A 264 0.08 -0.22 -20.75
C ILE A 264 -0.49 1.11 -21.23
N ASP A 265 -1.49 1.05 -22.12
CA ASP A 265 -2.11 2.23 -22.67
C ASP A 265 -2.90 3.02 -21.60
N ARG A 266 -3.08 4.31 -21.86
CA ARG A 266 -3.85 5.20 -21.00
C ARG A 266 -5.25 4.68 -20.68
N ASP A 267 -5.95 4.17 -21.70
CA ASP A 267 -7.31 3.64 -21.52
C ASP A 267 -7.37 2.49 -20.50
N VAL A 268 -6.32 1.67 -20.43
CA VAL A 268 -6.22 0.59 -19.44
C VAL A 268 -5.99 1.18 -18.04
N VAL A 269 -5.13 2.18 -17.89
CA VAL A 269 -4.89 2.84 -16.61
C VAL A 269 -6.13 3.57 -16.11
N ASP A 270 -6.83 4.27 -17.02
CA ASP A 270 -8.08 4.96 -16.70
C ASP A 270 -9.18 3.95 -16.29
N LEU A 271 -9.27 2.81 -16.96
CA LEU A 271 -10.17 1.72 -16.60
C LEU A 271 -9.86 1.15 -15.20
N LEU A 272 -8.58 0.88 -14.89
CA LEU A 272 -8.15 0.38 -13.58
C LEU A 272 -8.50 1.39 -12.48
N THR A 273 -8.17 2.66 -12.69
CA THR A 273 -8.46 3.75 -11.75
C THR A 273 -9.96 3.92 -11.52
N GLY A 274 -10.76 3.92 -12.61
CA GLY A 274 -12.21 4.00 -12.54
C GLY A 274 -12.85 2.80 -11.83
N THR A 275 -12.30 1.61 -12.01
CA THR A 275 -12.76 0.40 -11.31
C THR A 275 -12.46 0.47 -9.82
N TYR A 276 -11.28 0.90 -9.43
CA TYR A 276 -10.96 1.14 -8.02
C TYR A 276 -11.90 2.16 -7.40
N GLU A 277 -12.17 3.28 -8.09
CA GLU A 277 -13.05 4.33 -7.57
C GLU A 277 -14.46 3.81 -7.27
N GLN A 278 -15.03 2.96 -8.12
CA GLN A 278 -16.34 2.34 -7.93
C GLN A 278 -16.38 1.41 -6.71
N HIS A 279 -15.24 0.85 -6.29
CA HIS A 279 -15.12 -0.08 -5.16
C HIS A 279 -14.56 0.59 -3.90
N THR A 280 -14.27 1.89 -3.93
CA THR A 280 -13.64 2.59 -2.81
C THR A 280 -14.64 2.99 -1.74
N LEU A 281 -14.35 2.57 -0.53
CA LEU A 281 -15.05 2.96 0.69
C LEU A 281 -14.28 4.09 1.38
N ARG A 282 -14.98 5.10 1.89
CA ARG A 282 -14.37 6.30 2.50
C ARG A 282 -15.04 6.66 3.81
N GLU A 283 -14.25 6.96 4.82
CA GLU A 283 -14.72 7.52 6.09
C GLU A 283 -13.80 8.67 6.50
N PRO A 284 -14.33 9.88 6.77
CA PRO A 284 -13.51 10.99 7.25
C PRO A 284 -12.80 10.63 8.55
N TRP A 285 -11.52 10.99 8.62
CA TRP A 285 -10.70 10.82 9.80
C TRP A 285 -11.20 11.67 10.97
N GLN A 286 -11.08 11.13 12.16
CA GLN A 286 -11.12 11.88 13.42
C GLN A 286 -9.81 11.65 14.18
N ALA A 287 -9.35 12.64 14.93
CA ALA A 287 -8.17 12.47 15.77
C ALA A 287 -8.38 11.32 16.77
N GLY A 288 -7.39 10.46 16.92
CA GLY A 288 -7.45 9.25 17.74
C GLY A 288 -8.02 8.01 17.04
N ASP A 289 -8.38 8.08 15.76
CA ASP A 289 -8.81 6.92 14.98
C ASP A 289 -7.65 5.99 14.62
N LEU A 290 -7.97 4.70 14.50
CA LEU A 290 -7.08 3.64 14.06
C LEU A 290 -7.72 2.86 12.90
N LEU A 291 -7.05 2.75 11.74
CA LEU A 291 -7.49 1.93 10.62
C LEU A 291 -6.50 0.78 10.39
N LEU A 292 -7.03 -0.43 10.34
CA LEU A 292 -6.28 -1.62 9.94
C LEU A 292 -6.73 -2.04 8.55
N VAL A 293 -5.78 -2.43 7.71
CA VAL A 293 -6.03 -2.87 6.32
C VAL A 293 -5.23 -4.15 6.05
N ASP A 294 -5.92 -5.20 5.63
CA ASP A 294 -5.30 -6.37 5.02
C ASP A 294 -4.73 -5.96 3.66
N ASN A 295 -3.44 -5.81 3.57
CA ASN A 295 -2.77 -5.27 2.39
C ASN A 295 -2.86 -6.17 1.16
N ILE A 296 -3.13 -7.46 1.32
CA ILE A 296 -3.30 -8.37 0.17
C ILE A 296 -4.72 -8.27 -0.39
N ARG A 297 -5.68 -8.22 0.51
CA ARG A 297 -7.09 -8.19 0.15
C ARG A 297 -7.58 -6.80 -0.25
N THR A 298 -6.96 -5.74 0.27
CA THR A 298 -7.52 -4.39 0.21
C THR A 298 -6.47 -3.39 -0.24
N ALA A 299 -6.72 -2.74 -1.37
CA ALA A 299 -5.97 -1.57 -1.81
C ALA A 299 -6.35 -0.35 -0.97
N HIS A 300 -5.42 0.58 -0.81
CA HIS A 300 -5.68 1.86 -0.16
C HIS A 300 -5.15 3.03 -0.98
N GLY A 301 -5.67 4.21 -0.72
CA GLY A 301 -5.26 5.45 -1.36
C GLY A 301 -5.56 6.64 -0.46
N ARG A 302 -5.27 7.86 -0.93
CA ARG A 302 -5.53 9.08 -0.17
C ARG A 302 -6.20 10.13 -1.03
N ASP A 303 -7.33 10.64 -0.58
CA ASP A 303 -7.98 11.77 -1.22
C ASP A 303 -7.18 13.07 -1.01
N PRO A 304 -7.30 14.07 -1.91
CA PRO A 304 -6.80 15.42 -1.68
C PRO A 304 -7.35 16.00 -0.37
N TYR A 305 -6.62 16.93 0.24
CA TYR A 305 -7.03 17.51 1.52
C TYR A 305 -6.53 18.93 1.73
N ASP A 306 -7.19 19.62 2.66
CA ASP A 306 -6.81 20.93 3.14
C ASP A 306 -6.48 20.89 4.64
N GLY A 307 -5.58 21.78 5.03
CA GLY A 307 -5.16 21.95 6.42
C GLY A 307 -4.09 20.95 6.88
N PRO A 308 -3.72 21.00 8.14
CA PRO A 308 -2.75 20.08 8.72
C PRO A 308 -3.33 18.66 8.76
N ARG A 309 -2.51 17.67 8.44
CA ARG A 309 -2.86 16.24 8.48
C ARG A 309 -1.67 15.44 9.00
N GLU A 310 -1.87 14.69 10.06
CA GLU A 310 -0.84 13.79 10.60
C GLU A 310 -1.42 12.39 10.78
N ILE A 311 -1.03 11.50 9.88
CA ILE A 311 -1.34 10.07 9.91
C ILE A 311 -0.03 9.32 10.01
N LEU A 312 0.11 8.52 11.05
CA LEU A 312 1.22 7.58 11.18
C LEU A 312 0.84 6.26 10.52
N VAL A 313 1.84 5.63 9.91
CA VAL A 313 1.69 4.38 9.13
C VAL A 313 2.63 3.33 9.69
N GLY A 314 2.10 2.13 9.97
CA GLY A 314 2.86 0.95 10.36
C GLY A 314 2.83 -0.11 9.27
N LEU A 315 4.00 -0.68 8.98
CA LEU A 315 4.17 -1.78 8.03
C LEU A 315 4.25 -3.10 8.82
N GLY A 316 3.09 -3.71 9.03
CA GLY A 316 2.95 -4.89 9.88
C GLY A 316 2.97 -6.22 9.15
N ASP A 317 3.33 -7.29 9.87
CA ASP A 317 3.26 -8.68 9.42
C ASP A 317 4.02 -8.91 8.11
N PRO A 318 5.35 -8.77 8.09
CA PRO A 318 6.14 -8.92 6.88
C PRO A 318 5.90 -10.27 6.20
N MET A 319 5.63 -10.23 4.91
CA MET A 319 5.38 -11.39 4.06
C MET A 319 6.31 -11.37 2.85
N ARG A 320 6.49 -12.52 2.22
CA ARG A 320 7.29 -12.64 1.00
C ARG A 320 6.43 -13.02 -0.20
N ALA A 321 6.77 -12.49 -1.36
CA ALA A 321 6.08 -12.79 -2.62
C ALA A 321 6.04 -14.30 -2.94
N GLY A 322 7.03 -15.05 -2.49
CA GLY A 322 7.07 -16.52 -2.61
C GLY A 322 6.03 -17.26 -1.76
N ASP A 323 5.48 -16.62 -0.73
CA ASP A 323 4.45 -17.21 0.15
C ASP A 323 3.05 -17.09 -0.47
N LEU A 324 2.88 -16.22 -1.49
CA LEU A 324 1.64 -16.06 -2.25
C LEU A 324 1.63 -16.98 -3.47
N ARG A 325 0.51 -17.69 -3.68
CA ARG A 325 0.30 -18.61 -4.79
C ARG A 325 -0.45 -17.98 -5.96
#